data_6e42913071b4ac660eac88cef24f63bf
#
_entry.id   6e42913071b4ac660eac88cef24f63bf
#
_cell.length_a   1.000
_cell.length_b   1.000
_cell.length_c   1.000
_cell.angle_alpha   90.00
_cell.angle_beta   90.00
_cell.angle_gamma   90.00
#
_symmetry.space_group_name_H-M   'P 1'
#
loop_
_entity.id
_entity.type
_entity.pdbx_description
1 polymer ?
#
loop_
_entity_poly.entity_id
_entity_poly.type
_entity_poly.pdbx_seq_one_letter_code
_entity_poly.pdbx_strand_id
1 'polypeptide(L)'
;MGLIDFVKEAGEKLFGRGEAQAKMAEVKSDPDNAAKIAAANGAAGDAILDYVKSQNLSATGLTITFDGAASTVTVYGVAPDQATREKIVLCCGNVTGVAQVKDMMSVDQSEPEAQYYTVVSGDTLSKISKQYYGDPNKYMKIFEANKPMLSNPDRIYPGQKLRIPPA
;
A
#
# COMPACT_ATOMS: atom_id res chain seq x y z
N MET A 1 11.35 8.53 -9.47
CA MET A 1 10.85 7.59 -8.47
C MET A 1 10.54 8.34 -7.20
N GLY A 2 9.37 8.15 -6.69
CA GLY A 2 8.84 8.97 -5.61
C GLY A 2 8.82 8.26 -4.26
N LEU A 3 8.84 9.04 -3.22
CA LEU A 3 8.47 8.63 -1.87
C LEU A 3 7.02 9.06 -1.66
N ILE A 4 6.16 8.12 -1.33
CA ILE A 4 4.75 8.36 -1.09
C ILE A 4 4.50 8.25 0.41
N ASP A 5 3.99 9.34 1.00
CA ASP A 5 3.67 9.39 2.42
C ASP A 5 2.25 8.88 2.68
N PHE A 6 2.12 8.02 3.66
CA PHE A 6 0.84 7.50 4.12
C PHE A 6 0.65 7.83 5.59
N VAL A 7 -0.50 8.42 5.91
CA VAL A 7 -0.90 8.68 7.30
C VAL A 7 -2.23 7.99 7.53
N LYS A 8 -2.24 6.97 8.39
CA LYS A 8 -3.45 6.21 8.65
C LYS A 8 -3.50 5.65 10.06
N GLU A 9 -4.70 5.49 10.57
CA GLU A 9 -4.98 4.86 11.85
C GLU A 9 -5.50 3.42 11.70
N ALA A 10 -5.98 3.08 10.50
CA ALA A 10 -6.51 1.76 10.18
C ALA A 10 -5.85 1.21 8.91
N GLY A 11 -6.02 -0.06 8.65
CA GLY A 11 -5.46 -0.75 7.50
C GLY A 11 -5.22 -2.23 7.79
N GLU A 12 -4.52 -2.90 6.89
CA GLU A 12 -4.18 -4.31 7.04
C GLU A 12 -3.13 -4.52 8.14
N LYS A 13 -3.45 -5.37 9.10
CA LYS A 13 -2.60 -5.67 10.25
C LYS A 13 -1.76 -6.91 9.97
N LEU A 14 -0.70 -6.78 9.21
CA LEU A 14 0.15 -7.90 8.82
C LEU A 14 1.20 -8.24 9.88
N PHE A 15 1.72 -7.22 10.56
CA PHE A 15 2.84 -7.41 11.49
C PHE A 15 2.43 -8.05 12.81
N GLY A 16 1.15 -8.21 13.07
CA GLY A 16 0.62 -8.92 14.21
C GLY A 16 0.36 -10.41 13.95
N ARG A 17 0.93 -11.00 12.90
CA ARG A 17 0.65 -12.38 12.48
C ARG A 17 1.92 -13.20 12.29
N GLY A 18 1.83 -14.48 12.68
CA GLY A 18 2.80 -15.50 12.34
C GLY A 18 4.26 -15.15 12.66
N GLU A 19 5.14 -15.41 11.72
CA GLU A 19 6.57 -15.19 11.86
C GLU A 19 6.93 -13.71 12.07
N ALA A 20 6.22 -12.80 11.40
CA ALA A 20 6.44 -11.37 11.57
C ALA A 20 6.16 -10.94 13.01
N GLN A 21 5.09 -11.45 13.63
CA GLN A 21 4.77 -11.17 15.03
C GLN A 21 5.87 -11.67 15.97
N ALA A 22 6.31 -12.91 15.79
CA ALA A 22 7.36 -13.51 16.62
C ALA A 22 8.67 -12.71 16.54
N LYS A 23 9.07 -12.34 15.34
CA LYS A 23 10.31 -11.57 15.11
C LYS A 23 10.21 -10.14 15.63
N MET A 24 9.06 -9.50 15.53
CA MET A 24 8.84 -8.18 16.12
C MET A 24 8.89 -8.24 17.66
N ALA A 25 8.38 -9.31 18.26
CA ALA A 25 8.50 -9.53 19.70
C ALA A 25 9.96 -9.68 20.14
N GLU A 26 10.79 -10.37 19.35
CA GLU A 26 12.23 -10.49 19.62
C GLU A 26 12.93 -9.12 19.61
N VAL A 27 12.57 -8.24 18.68
CA VAL A 27 13.12 -6.87 18.64
C VAL A 27 12.72 -6.08 19.88
N LYS A 28 11.47 -6.21 20.35
CA LYS A 28 11.02 -5.54 21.57
C LYS A 28 11.78 -6.00 22.81
N SER A 29 12.19 -7.27 22.86
CA SER A 29 12.95 -7.81 23.98
C SER A 29 14.44 -7.43 23.96
N ASP A 30 14.97 -7.11 22.78
CA ASP A 30 16.37 -6.74 22.59
C ASP A 30 16.50 -5.75 21.42
N PRO A 31 16.11 -4.48 21.62
CA PRO A 31 16.01 -3.49 20.54
C PRO A 31 17.35 -3.07 19.94
N ASP A 32 18.47 -3.35 20.62
CA ASP A 32 19.80 -2.98 20.13
C ASP A 32 20.47 -4.10 19.30
N ASN A 33 19.81 -5.24 19.15
CA ASN A 33 20.34 -6.36 18.40
C ASN A 33 20.07 -6.21 16.89
N ALA A 34 21.08 -5.80 16.14
CA ALA A 34 20.98 -5.57 14.69
C ALA A 34 20.52 -6.82 13.91
N ALA A 35 20.94 -8.03 14.33
CA ALA A 35 20.52 -9.27 13.67
C ALA A 35 19.01 -9.54 13.87
N LYS A 36 18.49 -9.29 15.06
CA LYS A 36 17.04 -9.41 15.34
C LYS A 36 16.23 -8.37 14.58
N ILE A 37 16.71 -7.14 14.50
CA ILE A 37 16.08 -6.06 13.74
C ILE A 37 16.01 -6.44 12.25
N ALA A 38 17.12 -6.92 11.67
CA ALA A 38 17.16 -7.34 10.27
C ALA A 38 16.20 -8.50 10.00
N ALA A 39 16.14 -9.48 10.91
CA ALA A 39 15.22 -10.62 10.78
C ALA A 39 13.74 -10.17 10.87
N ALA A 40 13.42 -9.25 11.77
CA ALA A 40 12.07 -8.69 11.90
C ALA A 40 11.66 -7.90 10.66
N ASN A 41 12.55 -7.07 10.13
CA ASN A 41 12.32 -6.32 8.90
C ASN A 41 12.13 -7.25 7.70
N GLY A 42 12.91 -8.32 7.61
CA GLY A 42 12.77 -9.34 6.57
C GLY A 42 11.42 -10.04 6.64
N ALA A 43 11.00 -10.46 7.83
CA ALA A 43 9.72 -11.12 8.03
C ALA A 43 8.54 -10.17 7.71
N ALA A 44 8.65 -8.91 8.07
CA ALA A 44 7.65 -7.90 7.75
C ALA A 44 7.56 -7.66 6.24
N GLY A 45 8.69 -7.56 5.54
CA GLY A 45 8.73 -7.44 4.08
C GLY A 45 8.10 -8.63 3.38
N ASP A 46 8.38 -9.84 3.86
CA ASP A 46 7.79 -11.08 3.32
C ASP A 46 6.27 -11.12 3.52
N ALA A 47 5.79 -10.69 4.69
CA ALA A 47 4.36 -10.60 4.98
C ALA A 47 3.64 -9.63 4.03
N ILE A 48 4.26 -8.49 3.75
CA ILE A 48 3.71 -7.50 2.80
C ILE A 48 3.70 -8.08 1.38
N LEU A 49 4.78 -8.75 0.97
CA LEU A 49 4.85 -9.40 -0.35
C LEU A 49 3.76 -10.45 -0.52
N ASP A 50 3.54 -11.29 0.49
CA ASP A 50 2.47 -12.30 0.47
C ASP A 50 1.09 -11.65 0.39
N TYR A 51 0.89 -10.54 1.09
CA TYR A 51 -0.35 -9.79 1.01
C TYR A 51 -0.58 -9.24 -0.41
N VAL A 52 0.43 -8.63 -1.03
CA VAL A 52 0.36 -8.12 -2.41
C VAL A 52 -0.01 -9.26 -3.37
N LYS A 53 0.65 -10.41 -3.25
CA LYS A 53 0.35 -11.59 -4.08
C LYS A 53 -1.08 -12.09 -3.86
N SER A 54 -1.58 -12.04 -2.63
CA SER A 54 -2.96 -12.44 -2.31
C SER A 54 -4.01 -11.57 -2.98
N GLN A 55 -3.64 -10.38 -3.40
CA GLN A 55 -4.49 -9.44 -4.14
C GLN A 55 -4.39 -9.63 -5.67
N ASN A 56 -3.76 -10.72 -6.12
CA ASN A 56 -3.51 -11.00 -7.54
C ASN A 56 -2.72 -9.91 -8.26
N LEU A 57 -1.87 -9.23 -7.53
CA LEU A 57 -0.95 -8.22 -8.07
C LEU A 57 0.44 -8.83 -8.22
N SER A 58 1.06 -8.63 -9.36
CA SER A 58 2.38 -9.18 -9.62
C SER A 58 3.21 -8.25 -10.51
N ALA A 59 4.52 -8.38 -10.38
CA ALA A 59 5.49 -7.70 -11.23
C ALA A 59 6.69 -8.64 -11.42
N THR A 60 7.40 -8.48 -12.52
CA THR A 60 8.60 -9.27 -12.75
C THR A 60 9.68 -8.86 -11.76
N GLY A 61 10.22 -9.84 -11.04
CA GLY A 61 11.24 -9.58 -10.02
C GLY A 61 10.73 -8.78 -8.82
N LEU A 62 9.44 -8.90 -8.50
CA LEU A 62 8.83 -8.17 -7.38
C LEU A 62 9.55 -8.48 -6.07
N THR A 63 10.12 -7.44 -5.48
CA THR A 63 10.85 -7.49 -4.21
C THR A 63 10.34 -6.39 -3.31
N ILE A 64 10.01 -6.74 -2.07
CA ILE A 64 9.51 -5.80 -1.07
C ILE A 64 10.38 -5.90 0.17
N THR A 65 10.91 -4.77 0.60
CA THR A 65 11.68 -4.65 1.84
C THR A 65 11.00 -3.68 2.78
N PHE A 66 11.18 -3.90 4.08
CA PHE A 66 10.62 -3.05 5.13
C PHE A 66 11.72 -2.61 6.07
N ASP A 67 11.73 -1.32 6.39
CA ASP A 67 12.57 -0.72 7.42
C ASP A 67 11.67 -0.25 8.56
N GLY A 68 11.69 -0.96 9.68
CA GLY A 68 10.86 -0.68 10.84
C GLY A 68 11.23 0.63 11.55
N ALA A 69 12.50 1.03 11.51
CA ALA A 69 12.94 2.28 12.12
C ALA A 69 12.38 3.50 11.39
N ALA A 70 12.31 3.43 10.07
CA ALA A 70 11.77 4.51 9.23
C ALA A 70 10.29 4.29 8.85
N SER A 71 9.69 3.16 9.22
CA SER A 71 8.33 2.74 8.82
C SER A 71 8.14 2.84 7.29
N THR A 72 9.17 2.47 6.55
CA THR A 72 9.24 2.61 5.09
C THR A 72 9.27 1.26 4.40
N VAL A 73 8.40 1.08 3.41
CA VAL A 73 8.44 -0.03 2.47
C VAL A 73 9.14 0.43 1.20
N THR A 74 10.05 -0.39 0.67
CA THR A 74 10.65 -0.17 -0.65
C THR A 74 10.24 -1.30 -1.58
N VAL A 75 9.76 -0.96 -2.78
CA VAL A 75 9.25 -1.92 -3.76
C VAL A 75 10.10 -1.85 -5.02
N TYR A 76 10.57 -3.00 -5.48
CA TYR A 76 11.35 -3.17 -6.71
C TYR A 76 10.62 -4.13 -7.66
N GLY A 77 10.83 -3.96 -8.93
CA GLY A 77 10.33 -4.87 -9.97
C GLY A 77 9.89 -4.12 -11.22
N VAL A 78 9.44 -4.88 -12.20
CA VAL A 78 8.89 -4.36 -13.45
C VAL A 78 7.42 -4.73 -13.51
N ALA A 79 6.54 -3.75 -13.38
CA ALA A 79 5.10 -3.96 -13.48
C ALA A 79 4.68 -4.02 -14.97
N PRO A 80 3.65 -4.82 -15.32
CA PRO A 80 3.18 -4.90 -16.70
C PRO A 80 2.57 -3.60 -17.21
N ASP A 81 1.97 -2.82 -16.31
CA ASP A 81 1.34 -1.55 -16.63
C ASP A 81 1.35 -0.60 -15.42
N GLN A 82 1.03 0.65 -15.66
CA GLN A 82 1.02 1.70 -14.63
C GLN A 82 -0.03 1.41 -13.55
N ALA A 83 -1.20 0.88 -13.92
CA ALA A 83 -2.25 0.56 -12.97
C ALA A 83 -1.80 -0.50 -11.95
N THR A 84 -1.12 -1.55 -12.40
CA THR A 84 -0.58 -2.59 -11.52
C THR A 84 0.50 -2.04 -10.59
N ARG A 85 1.41 -1.24 -11.11
CA ARG A 85 2.44 -0.55 -10.31
C ARG A 85 1.82 0.27 -9.19
N GLU A 86 0.86 1.10 -9.52
CA GLU A 86 0.20 1.97 -8.56
C GLU A 86 -0.62 1.19 -7.53
N LYS A 87 -1.27 0.09 -7.94
CA LYS A 87 -2.01 -0.79 -7.03
C LYS A 87 -1.09 -1.51 -6.05
N ILE A 88 0.10 -1.92 -6.48
CA ILE A 88 1.10 -2.52 -5.59
C ILE A 88 1.55 -1.50 -4.53
N VAL A 89 1.85 -0.27 -4.94
CA VAL A 89 2.21 0.82 -4.01
C VAL A 89 1.08 1.09 -3.02
N LEU A 90 -0.15 1.16 -3.51
CA LEU A 90 -1.33 1.38 -2.69
C LEU A 90 -1.53 0.27 -1.65
N CYS A 91 -1.37 -0.97 -2.09
CA CYS A 91 -1.48 -2.16 -1.26
C CYS A 91 -0.47 -2.11 -0.09
N CYS A 92 0.78 -1.80 -0.38
CA CYS A 92 1.84 -1.64 0.63
C CYS A 92 1.53 -0.50 1.59
N GLY A 93 1.06 0.62 1.07
CA GLY A 93 0.78 1.83 1.86
C GLY A 93 -0.40 1.67 2.81
N ASN A 94 -1.33 0.76 2.54
CA ASN A 94 -2.49 0.51 3.40
C ASN A 94 -2.23 -0.55 4.50
N VAL A 95 -0.99 -1.02 4.63
CA VAL A 95 -0.59 -1.87 5.75
C VAL A 95 -0.39 -1.02 6.99
N THR A 96 -0.99 -1.42 8.11
CA THR A 96 -0.81 -0.73 9.39
C THR A 96 0.66 -0.77 9.82
N GLY A 97 1.23 0.38 10.16
CA GLY A 97 2.65 0.51 10.52
C GLY A 97 3.54 0.97 9.38
N VAL A 98 3.02 1.08 8.16
CA VAL A 98 3.73 1.66 7.02
C VAL A 98 3.38 3.13 6.92
N ALA A 99 4.37 3.99 7.11
CA ALA A 99 4.22 5.44 6.99
C ALA A 99 4.56 5.94 5.58
N GLN A 100 5.48 5.26 4.90
CA GLN A 100 5.97 5.68 3.58
C GLN A 100 6.19 4.48 2.67
N VAL A 101 5.98 4.66 1.37
CA VAL A 101 6.33 3.66 0.35
C VAL A 101 7.29 4.30 -0.65
N LYS A 102 8.47 3.71 -0.77
CA LYS A 102 9.45 4.09 -1.77
C LYS A 102 9.28 3.20 -3.00
N ASP A 103 8.78 3.78 -4.07
CA ASP A 103 8.49 3.08 -5.31
C ASP A 103 9.72 3.13 -6.24
N MET A 104 10.40 2.00 -6.34
CA MET A 104 11.56 1.80 -7.22
C MET A 104 11.22 0.93 -8.42
N MET A 105 9.93 0.71 -8.68
CA MET A 105 9.49 -0.09 -9.82
C MET A 105 9.61 0.68 -11.14
N SER A 106 9.72 -0.07 -12.21
CA SER A 106 9.51 0.41 -13.58
C SER A 106 8.27 -0.26 -14.17
N VAL A 107 7.85 0.19 -15.35
CA VAL A 107 6.67 -0.35 -16.03
C VAL A 107 7.02 -0.69 -17.50
N ASP A 108 6.41 -1.77 -18.01
CA ASP A 108 6.54 -2.13 -19.41
C ASP A 108 5.76 -1.18 -20.31
N GLN A 109 4.58 -0.75 -19.86
CA GLN A 109 3.73 0.18 -20.59
C GLN A 109 3.47 1.41 -19.74
N SER A 110 4.01 2.55 -20.19
CA SER A 110 3.83 3.83 -19.49
C SER A 110 2.46 4.43 -19.84
N GLU A 111 1.74 4.83 -18.81
CA GLU A 111 0.45 5.50 -18.89
C GLU A 111 0.44 6.73 -17.97
N PRO A 112 -0.53 7.65 -18.11
CA PRO A 112 -0.65 8.76 -17.17
C PRO A 112 -0.77 8.30 -15.73
N GLU A 113 -0.05 8.95 -14.82
CA GLU A 113 -0.09 8.63 -13.41
C GLU A 113 -1.42 9.04 -12.79
N ALA A 114 -1.93 8.20 -11.88
CA ALA A 114 -3.08 8.53 -11.06
C ALA A 114 -2.67 9.44 -9.91
N GLN A 115 -3.64 10.17 -9.36
CA GLN A 115 -3.49 10.89 -8.11
C GLN A 115 -3.83 9.95 -6.94
N TYR A 116 -3.35 10.29 -5.75
CA TYR A 116 -3.68 9.57 -4.53
C TYR A 116 -4.43 10.50 -3.58
N TYR A 117 -5.45 9.96 -2.93
CA TYR A 117 -6.28 10.69 -1.98
C TYR A 117 -6.33 9.93 -0.66
N THR A 118 -6.13 10.63 0.45
CA THR A 118 -6.29 10.07 1.79
C THR A 118 -7.70 10.35 2.30
N VAL A 119 -8.44 9.29 2.59
CA VAL A 119 -9.80 9.37 3.09
C VAL A 119 -9.82 10.06 4.46
N VAL A 120 -10.75 10.97 4.65
CA VAL A 120 -11.04 11.60 5.94
C VAL A 120 -12.42 11.19 6.42
N SER A 121 -12.68 11.37 7.72
CA SER A 121 -13.98 11.02 8.32
C SER A 121 -15.13 11.72 7.59
N GLY A 122 -16.16 10.97 7.25
CA GLY A 122 -17.34 11.46 6.53
C GLY A 122 -17.24 11.40 5.01
N ASP A 123 -16.11 10.96 4.45
CA ASP A 123 -15.98 10.80 3.00
C ASP A 123 -16.79 9.62 2.46
N THR A 124 -17.20 9.77 1.21
CA THR A 124 -17.76 8.70 0.38
C THR A 124 -17.09 8.75 -0.98
N LEU A 125 -17.09 7.62 -1.73
CA LEU A 125 -16.54 7.61 -3.09
C LEU A 125 -17.24 8.61 -3.99
N SER A 126 -18.54 8.81 -3.82
CA SER A 126 -19.31 9.82 -4.58
C SER A 126 -18.82 11.23 -4.31
N LYS A 127 -18.54 11.57 -3.06
CA LYS A 127 -17.98 12.89 -2.70
C LYS A 127 -16.60 13.10 -3.30
N ILE A 128 -15.76 12.09 -3.23
CA ILE A 128 -14.41 12.10 -3.81
C ILE A 128 -14.50 12.23 -5.33
N SER A 129 -15.39 11.48 -5.96
CA SER A 129 -15.63 11.55 -7.41
C SER A 129 -16.06 12.94 -7.84
N LYS A 130 -16.96 13.57 -7.09
CA LYS A 130 -17.37 14.95 -7.37
C LYS A 130 -16.19 15.93 -7.26
N GLN A 131 -15.33 15.74 -6.28
CA GLN A 131 -14.15 16.59 -6.07
C GLN A 131 -13.15 16.49 -7.22
N TYR A 132 -12.87 15.28 -7.72
CA TYR A 132 -11.83 15.04 -8.74
C TYR A 132 -12.37 15.08 -10.17
N TYR A 133 -13.60 14.68 -10.39
CA TYR A 133 -14.19 14.55 -11.73
C TYR A 133 -15.35 15.51 -11.97
N GLY A 134 -15.80 16.23 -10.94
CA GLY A 134 -16.97 17.11 -11.03
C GLY A 134 -18.31 16.37 -11.10
N ASP A 135 -18.31 15.04 -11.02
CA ASP A 135 -19.48 14.19 -11.14
C ASP A 135 -19.48 13.07 -10.10
N PRO A 136 -20.42 13.08 -9.14
CA PRO A 136 -20.47 12.03 -8.11
C PRO A 136 -20.83 10.65 -8.67
N ASN A 137 -21.43 10.57 -9.85
CA ASN A 137 -21.82 9.29 -10.46
C ASN A 137 -20.62 8.52 -11.04
N LYS A 138 -19.46 9.15 -11.15
CA LYS A 138 -18.23 8.49 -11.60
C LYS A 138 -17.49 7.75 -10.48
N TYR A 139 -18.12 7.57 -9.33
CA TYR A 139 -17.51 6.87 -8.19
C TYR A 139 -17.08 5.43 -8.51
N MET A 140 -17.78 4.77 -9.43
CA MET A 140 -17.42 3.41 -9.86
C MET A 140 -16.04 3.36 -10.51
N LYS A 141 -15.61 4.42 -11.19
CA LYS A 141 -14.26 4.52 -11.75
C LYS A 141 -13.20 4.47 -10.66
N ILE A 142 -13.45 5.16 -9.54
CA ILE A 142 -12.57 5.11 -8.37
C ILE A 142 -12.60 3.71 -7.74
N PHE A 143 -13.79 3.13 -7.58
CA PHE A 143 -13.92 1.78 -7.02
C PHE A 143 -13.14 0.74 -7.83
N GLU A 144 -13.32 0.71 -9.14
CA GLU A 144 -12.61 -0.21 -10.03
C GLU A 144 -11.08 -0.02 -9.98
N ALA A 145 -10.63 1.23 -9.87
CA ALA A 145 -9.21 1.56 -9.78
C ALA A 145 -8.55 1.09 -8.48
N ASN A 146 -9.35 0.80 -7.45
CA ASN A 146 -8.87 0.36 -6.14
C ASN A 146 -9.13 -1.13 -5.85
N LYS A 147 -9.71 -1.85 -6.82
CA LYS A 147 -9.82 -3.30 -6.72
C LYS A 147 -8.44 -3.95 -6.90
N PRO A 148 -8.20 -5.11 -6.29
CA PRO A 148 -9.09 -5.86 -5.39
C PRO A 148 -9.00 -5.43 -3.92
N MET A 149 -8.15 -4.45 -3.56
CA MET A 149 -7.95 -4.00 -2.18
C MET A 149 -9.25 -3.43 -1.58
N LEU A 150 -10.00 -2.69 -2.39
CA LEU A 150 -11.33 -2.20 -2.03
C LEU A 150 -12.37 -3.14 -2.63
N SER A 151 -13.12 -3.86 -1.79
CA SER A 151 -14.10 -4.85 -2.24
C SER A 151 -15.54 -4.37 -2.18
N ASN A 152 -15.78 -3.25 -1.49
CA ASN A 152 -17.11 -2.63 -1.37
C ASN A 152 -16.94 -1.11 -1.39
N PRO A 153 -17.66 -0.38 -2.28
CA PRO A 153 -17.50 1.06 -2.41
C PRO A 153 -17.91 1.84 -1.15
N ASP A 154 -18.71 1.23 -0.26
CA ASP A 154 -19.16 1.86 0.98
C ASP A 154 -18.23 1.59 2.17
N ARG A 155 -17.18 0.79 1.99
CA ARG A 155 -16.26 0.38 3.06
C ARG A 155 -14.91 1.07 2.98
N ILE A 156 -14.91 2.37 2.77
CA ILE A 156 -13.71 3.18 2.93
C ILE A 156 -13.58 3.63 4.38
N TYR A 157 -12.35 3.88 4.83
CA TYR A 157 -12.07 4.27 6.21
C TYR A 157 -11.10 5.46 6.27
N PRO A 158 -11.19 6.30 7.32
CA PRO A 158 -10.26 7.42 7.49
C PRO A 158 -8.80 6.95 7.51
N GLY A 159 -7.94 7.67 6.82
CA GLY A 159 -6.53 7.33 6.66
C GLY A 159 -6.23 6.36 5.51
N GLN A 160 -7.25 5.78 4.90
CA GLN A 160 -7.06 4.92 3.72
C GLN A 160 -6.57 5.75 2.54
N LYS A 161 -5.56 5.24 1.85
CA LYS A 161 -5.09 5.83 0.59
C LYS A 161 -5.85 5.21 -0.57
N LEU A 162 -6.37 6.05 -1.44
CA LEU A 162 -7.09 5.63 -2.64
C LEU A 162 -6.37 6.13 -3.89
N ARG A 163 -6.40 5.31 -4.92
CA ARG A 163 -5.92 5.66 -6.25
C ARG A 163 -7.04 6.35 -7.02
N ILE A 164 -6.78 7.55 -7.52
CA ILE A 164 -7.72 8.33 -8.32
C ILE A 164 -7.18 8.39 -9.74
N PRO A 165 -7.66 7.54 -10.66
CA PRO A 165 -7.18 7.55 -12.03
C PRO A 165 -7.54 8.84 -12.75
N PRO A 166 -6.83 9.19 -13.84
CA PRO A 166 -7.19 10.35 -14.67
C PRO A 166 -8.61 10.26 -15.20
N ALA A 167 -9.22 11.42 -15.40
CA ALA A 167 -10.61 11.53 -15.87
C ALA A 167 -10.82 10.91 -17.27
#